data_f7cd937a3f7b22662853531a56b13e35
#
_entry.id   f7cd937a3f7b22662853531a56b13e35
#
_cell.length_a   1.000
_cell.length_b   1.000
_cell.length_c   1.000
_cell.angle_alpha   90.00
_cell.angle_beta   90.00
_cell.angle_gamma   90.00
#
_symmetry.space_group_name_H-M   'P 1'
#
loop_
_entity.id
_entity.type
_entity.pdbx_description
1 polymer ?
#
loop_
_entity_poly.entity_id
_entity_poly.type
_entity_poly.pdbx_seq_one_letter_code
_entity_poly.pdbx_strand_id
1 'polypeptide(L)' 'QKLVKIEGMMCMNCVHHVEKALKSIEGVSVEVSLDEHHAIVTSPQEISDDLIRSKVEEEGYKVVSIEPYESR' A
#
# COMPACT_ATOMS: atom_id res chain seq x y z
N GLN A 1 3.25 -5.14 10.20
CA GLN A 1 3.06 -5.19 8.75
C GLN A 1 1.58 -5.26 8.40
N LYS A 2 1.21 -4.61 7.31
CA LYS A 2 -0.17 -4.63 6.83
C LYS A 2 -0.21 -4.98 5.36
N LEU A 3 -1.20 -5.78 5.00
CA LEU A 3 -1.44 -6.15 3.62
C LEU A 3 -2.57 -5.26 3.09
N VAL A 4 -2.25 -4.46 2.10
CA VAL A 4 -3.20 -3.52 1.50
C VAL A 4 -3.56 -4.03 0.11
N LYS A 5 -4.80 -4.44 -0.07
CA LYS A 5 -5.28 -4.86 -1.37
C LYS A 5 -5.80 -3.65 -2.13
N ILE A 6 -5.30 -3.47 -3.33
CA ILE A 6 -5.58 -2.28 -4.13
C ILE A 6 -6.17 -2.67 -5.48
N GLU A 7 -7.24 -2.00 -5.85
CA GLU A 7 -7.89 -2.19 -7.13
C GLU A 7 -7.39 -1.13 -8.12
N GLY A 8 -7.19 -1.53 -9.37
CA GLY A 8 -6.81 -0.62 -10.42
C GLY A 8 -5.34 -0.61 -10.77
N MET A 9 -4.52 -1.40 -10.08
CA MET A 9 -3.10 -1.51 -10.43
C MET A 9 -2.95 -2.47 -11.61
N MET A 10 -2.94 -1.94 -12.80
CA MET A 10 -2.91 -2.77 -14.02
C MET A 10 -1.58 -2.73 -14.75
N CYS A 11 -0.64 -1.92 -14.31
CA CYS A 11 0.66 -1.82 -14.95
C CYS A 11 1.73 -1.37 -13.95
N MET A 12 2.99 -1.47 -14.38
CA MET A 12 4.11 -1.10 -13.49
C MET A 12 4.09 0.35 -13.08
N ASN A 13 3.62 1.23 -13.95
CA ASN A 13 3.50 2.65 -13.60
C ASN A 13 2.54 2.83 -12.43
N CYS A 14 1.45 2.10 -12.44
CA CYS A 14 0.48 2.15 -11.34
C CYS A 14 1.12 1.67 -10.05
N VAL A 15 1.89 0.60 -10.12
CA VAL A 15 2.62 0.07 -8.97
C VAL A 15 3.57 1.12 -8.39
N HIS A 16 4.31 1.79 -9.26
CA HIS A 16 5.25 2.83 -8.84
C HIS A 16 4.54 4.00 -8.15
N HIS A 17 3.38 4.40 -8.68
CA HIS A 17 2.61 5.50 -8.09
C HIS A 17 2.15 5.14 -6.68
N VAL A 18 1.61 3.95 -6.52
CA VAL A 18 1.15 3.48 -5.21
C VAL A 18 2.32 3.38 -4.24
N GLU A 19 3.42 2.78 -4.69
CA GLU A 19 4.61 2.64 -3.87
C GLU A 19 5.11 3.99 -3.40
N LYS A 20 5.21 4.94 -4.31
CA LYS A 20 5.69 6.28 -3.99
C LYS A 20 4.76 6.98 -3.00
N ALA A 21 3.45 6.85 -3.20
CA ALA A 21 2.48 7.46 -2.31
C ALA A 21 2.61 6.92 -0.89
N LEU A 22 2.75 5.61 -0.75
CA LEU A 22 2.89 4.98 0.56
C LEU A 22 4.23 5.27 1.20
N LYS A 23 5.29 5.33 0.40
CA LYS A 23 6.62 5.67 0.91
C LYS A 23 6.73 7.10 1.40
N SER A 24 5.79 7.96 1.02
CA SER A 24 5.77 9.32 1.52
C SER A 24 5.49 9.38 3.02
N ILE A 25 4.97 8.30 3.57
CA ILE A 25 4.77 8.18 5.01
C ILE A 25 6.14 7.88 5.63
N GLU A 26 6.57 8.75 6.54
CA GLU A 26 7.89 8.64 7.14
C GLU A 26 8.06 7.36 7.94
N GLY A 27 9.20 6.70 7.75
CA GLY A 27 9.55 5.50 8.51
C GLY A 27 8.91 4.23 7.98
N VAL A 28 8.24 4.29 6.84
CA VAL A 28 7.51 3.15 6.29
C VAL A 28 8.29 2.52 5.14
N SER A 29 8.30 1.19 5.13
CA SER A 29 8.80 0.42 3.99
C SER A 29 7.62 -0.20 3.27
N VAL A 30 7.66 -0.17 1.95
CA VAL A 30 6.54 -0.66 1.13
C VAL A 30 7.06 -1.64 0.10
N GLU A 31 6.35 -2.76 -0.03
CA GLU A 31 6.63 -3.73 -1.08
C GLU A 31 5.33 -3.99 -1.82
N VAL A 32 5.32 -3.73 -3.11
CA VAL A 32 4.11 -3.84 -3.93
C VAL A 32 4.24 -5.03 -4.87
N SER A 33 3.19 -5.83 -4.97
CA SER A 33 3.13 -6.95 -5.89
C SER A 33 2.07 -6.69 -6.95
N LEU A 34 2.49 -6.62 -8.20
CA LEU A 34 1.57 -6.43 -9.31
C LEU A 34 0.74 -7.68 -9.55
N ASP A 35 1.37 -8.85 -9.45
CA ASP A 35 0.67 -10.11 -9.71
C ASP A 35 -0.48 -10.35 -8.76
N GLU A 36 -0.32 -9.93 -7.51
CA GLU A 36 -1.32 -10.16 -6.49
C GLU A 36 -2.17 -8.92 -6.20
N HIS A 37 -1.87 -7.83 -6.87
CA HIS A 37 -2.60 -6.56 -6.71
C HIS A 37 -2.68 -6.08 -5.27
N HIS A 38 -1.56 -6.21 -4.56
CA HIS A 38 -1.50 -5.75 -3.18
C HIS A 38 -0.16 -5.11 -2.85
N ALA A 39 -0.15 -4.39 -1.73
CA ALA A 39 1.08 -3.81 -1.20
C ALA A 39 1.24 -4.25 0.24
N ILE A 40 2.47 -4.54 0.63
CA ILE A 40 2.79 -4.86 2.01
C ILE A 40 3.48 -3.64 2.62
N VAL A 41 2.86 -3.07 3.64
CA VAL A 41 3.37 -1.88 4.31
C VAL A 41 3.98 -2.31 5.63
N THR A 42 5.27 -2.03 5.80
CA THR A 42 5.99 -2.31 7.03
C THR A 42 6.35 -1.00 7.70
N SER A 43 5.94 -0.84 8.96
CA SER A 43 6.30 0.35 9.70
C SER A 43 6.75 -0.04 11.11
N PRO A 44 7.67 0.73 11.70
CA PRO A 44 8.11 0.47 13.08
C PRO A 44 7.02 0.85 14.09
N GLN A 45 6.06 1.64 13.67
CA GLN A 45 4.95 2.07 14.51
C GLN A 45 3.65 1.72 13.81
N GLU A 46 2.60 1.54 14.60
CA GLU A 46 1.30 1.29 14.02
C GLU A 46 0.78 2.55 13.35
N ILE A 47 0.41 2.43 12.09
CA ILE A 47 -0.16 3.54 11.34
C ILE A 47 -1.63 3.28 11.05
N SER A 48 -2.37 4.37 10.90
CA SER A 48 -3.80 4.31 10.66
C SER A 48 -4.11 3.75 9.27
N ASP A 49 -5.11 2.86 9.21
CA ASP A 49 -5.59 2.35 7.94
C ASP A 49 -6.13 3.49 7.08
N ASP A 50 -6.73 4.50 7.72
CA ASP A 50 -7.25 5.66 7.00
C ASP A 50 -6.14 6.42 6.30
N LEU A 51 -4.97 6.52 6.93
CA LEU A 51 -3.83 7.19 6.33
C LEU A 51 -3.36 6.46 5.08
N ILE A 52 -3.25 5.13 5.18
CA ILE A 52 -2.85 4.30 4.04
C ILE A 52 -3.86 4.46 2.90
N ARG A 53 -5.13 4.38 3.23
CA ARG A 53 -6.21 4.51 2.25
C ARG A 53 -6.16 5.88 1.57
N SER A 54 -5.99 6.94 2.35
CA SER A 54 -5.92 8.29 1.80
C SER A 54 -4.79 8.42 0.80
N LYS A 55 -3.62 7.89 1.13
CA LYS A 55 -2.46 7.99 0.25
C LYS A 55 -2.71 7.28 -1.07
N VAL A 56 -3.30 6.10 -1.02
CA VAL A 56 -3.60 5.33 -2.23
C VAL A 56 -4.67 6.03 -3.07
N GLU A 57 -5.70 6.54 -2.42
CA GLU A 57 -6.80 7.19 -3.12
C GLU A 57 -6.38 8.51 -3.76
N GLU A 58 -5.40 9.19 -3.19
CA GLU A 58 -4.85 10.41 -3.77
C GLU A 58 -4.24 10.15 -5.15
N GLU A 59 -3.79 8.93 -5.39
CA GLU A 59 -3.21 8.55 -6.67
C GLU A 59 -4.26 8.03 -7.66
N GLY A 60 -5.52 8.00 -7.24
CA GLY A 60 -6.61 7.57 -8.11
C GLY A 60 -6.92 6.09 -8.05
N TYR A 61 -6.37 5.37 -7.09
CA TYR A 61 -6.64 3.95 -6.92
C TYR A 61 -7.58 3.73 -5.76
N LYS A 62 -8.14 2.53 -5.69
CA LYS A 62 -9.10 2.21 -4.67
C LYS A 62 -8.56 1.09 -3.77
N VAL A 63 -8.64 1.28 -2.47
CA VAL A 63 -8.26 0.26 -1.51
C VAL A 63 -9.43 -0.68 -1.31
N VAL A 64 -9.20 -1.96 -1.59
CA VAL A 64 -10.23 -2.99 -1.41
C VAL A 64 -10.30 -3.40 0.05
N SER A 65 -9.14 -3.65 0.65
CA SER A 65 -9.10 -4.03 2.06
C SER A 65 -7.70 -3.80 2.62
N ILE A 66 -7.64 -3.66 3.94
CA ILE A 66 -6.38 -3.55 4.66
C ILE A 66 -6.43 -4.59 5.77
N GLU A 67 -5.48 -5.51 5.76
CA GLU A 67 -5.45 -6.62 6.69
C GLU A 67 -4.09 -6.68 7.40
N PRO A 68 -4.06 -7.16 8.65
CA PRO A 68 -2.78 -7.40 9.30
C PRO A 68 -2.02 -8.48 8.55
N TYR A 69 -0.73 -8.29 8.38
CA TYR A 69 0.12 -9.22 7.67
C TYR A 69 1.31 -9.61 8.54
N GLU A 70 1.53 -10.91 8.69
CA GLU A 70 2.69 -11.40 9.41
C GLU A 70 3.57 -12.18 8.45
N SER A 71 4.80 -11.70 8.33
CA SER A 71 5.82 -12.36 7.54
C SER A 71 6.63 -13.28 8.43
N ARG A 72 6.84 -14.49 7.99
CA ARG A 72 7.69 -15.44 8.70
C ARG A 72 8.74 -16.00 7.77
#